data_2db5c9d85b52106929c2b64c4ba2bca8
#
_entry.id   2db5c9d85b52106929c2b64c4ba2bca8
#
_cell.length_a   1.000
_cell.length_b   1.000
_cell.length_c   1.000
_cell.angle_alpha   90.00
_cell.angle_beta   90.00
_cell.angle_gamma   90.00
#
_symmetry.space_group_name_H-M   'P 1'
#
loop_
_entity.id
_entity.type
_entity.pdbx_description
1 polymer ?
#
loop_
_entity_poly.entity_id
_entity_poly.type
_entity_poly.pdbx_seq_one_letter_code
_entity_poly.pdbx_strand_id
1 'polypeptide(L)'
;MDKRIYFLINQELNKRNLKRFSYLALKRKGWKVSFFNFFYKPNKKSLRLETYVKKNIFSIMKVFFSIHKNTFYCDITQRTFYEILLQFLLKFKNCKRFTINVGNIPSVPKSGGVTFSKFLKKILHVFLLPKAEIAFASGSIGRLKEKEQKSKKIIDCHNLDYDFYLKNKKNLKKNIITYIDQDFGNSIDFKMENIFFQEIEKFNLKIENFLKKMNKIQEVIVAGNPRRKVKKKLFRTKTVYGKINLLIKKSSLIITHNSTAAQLAVLYKKPLLYIYTNETKKIDSLHLSSKSFAKELGLKLHNIKKINDKQIIKYMKKRINSKKYTSYIKKYIKTSKSSLVKSNIIIENEITKYIE
;
A
#
# COMPACT_ATOMS: atom_id res chain seq x y z
N MET A 1 -14.79 25.58 -13.88
CA MET A 1 -14.10 24.34 -14.29
C MET A 1 -15.04 23.15 -14.14
N ASP A 2 -15.10 22.19 -15.08
CA ASP A 2 -16.00 21.04 -14.98
C ASP A 2 -15.52 20.14 -13.81
N LYS A 3 -16.40 19.85 -12.83
CA LYS A 3 -16.07 19.02 -11.65
C LYS A 3 -15.93 17.55 -12.04
N ARG A 4 -14.92 17.23 -12.87
CA ARG A 4 -14.58 15.86 -13.29
C ARG A 4 -13.18 15.47 -12.86
N ILE A 5 -13.05 14.24 -12.38
CA ILE A 5 -11.79 13.63 -11.98
C ILE A 5 -11.65 12.25 -12.60
N TYR A 6 -10.52 12.01 -13.22
CA TYR A 6 -10.16 10.73 -13.82
C TYR A 6 -9.03 10.08 -13.03
N PHE A 7 -9.23 8.87 -12.54
CA PHE A 7 -8.19 8.10 -11.89
C PHE A 7 -7.59 7.10 -12.87
N LEU A 8 -6.29 7.22 -13.10
CA LEU A 8 -5.48 6.25 -13.84
C LEU A 8 -4.91 5.25 -12.83
N ILE A 9 -5.33 3.99 -12.88
CA ILE A 9 -5.01 2.99 -11.84
C ILE A 9 -4.49 1.67 -12.43
N ASN A 10 -3.68 0.95 -11.63
CA ASN A 10 -3.19 -0.40 -11.93
C ASN A 10 -3.58 -1.39 -10.83
N GLN A 11 -4.69 -1.18 -10.17
CA GLN A 11 -5.12 -2.00 -9.06
C GLN A 11 -6.64 -2.20 -9.07
N GLU A 12 -7.09 -3.28 -8.45
CA GLU A 12 -8.51 -3.59 -8.36
C GLU A 12 -9.29 -2.46 -7.65
N LEU A 13 -10.43 -2.07 -8.21
CA LEU A 13 -11.32 -1.08 -7.63
C LEU A 13 -12.24 -1.74 -6.59
N ASN A 14 -11.76 -1.87 -5.36
CA ASN A 14 -12.50 -2.40 -4.22
C ASN A 14 -12.83 -1.30 -3.20
N LYS A 15 -13.64 -1.63 -2.18
CA LYS A 15 -14.06 -0.67 -1.12
C LYS A 15 -12.89 0.05 -0.46
N ARG A 16 -11.75 -0.62 -0.24
CA ARG A 16 -10.54 -0.01 0.35
C ARG A 16 -9.93 1.02 -0.58
N ASN A 17 -9.80 0.71 -1.86
CA ASN A 17 -9.22 1.60 -2.85
C ASN A 17 -10.15 2.79 -3.16
N LEU A 18 -11.47 2.58 -3.26
CA LEU A 18 -12.43 3.67 -3.34
C LEU A 18 -12.30 4.67 -2.18
N LYS A 19 -12.09 4.15 -0.97
CA LYS A 19 -11.83 5.00 0.19
C LYS A 19 -10.49 5.72 0.10
N ARG A 20 -9.43 5.02 -0.32
CA ARG A 20 -8.09 5.60 -0.52
C ARG A 20 -8.08 6.72 -1.55
N PHE A 21 -8.90 6.61 -2.59
CA PHE A 21 -9.04 7.60 -3.65
C PHE A 21 -10.05 8.71 -3.33
N SER A 22 -10.59 8.71 -2.12
CA SER A 22 -11.58 9.69 -1.68
C SER A 22 -12.87 9.72 -2.51
N TYR A 23 -13.19 8.62 -3.23
CA TYR A 23 -14.29 8.54 -4.18
C TYR A 23 -15.61 9.05 -3.61
N LEU A 24 -16.03 8.54 -2.44
CA LEU A 24 -17.30 8.93 -1.84
C LEU A 24 -17.31 10.39 -1.35
N ALA A 25 -16.17 10.91 -0.92
CA ALA A 25 -16.05 12.30 -0.49
C ALA A 25 -16.18 13.25 -1.69
N LEU A 26 -15.43 12.98 -2.75
CA LEU A 26 -15.50 13.72 -4.01
C LEU A 26 -16.91 13.68 -4.62
N LYS A 27 -17.53 12.49 -4.69
CA LYS A 27 -18.90 12.36 -5.22
C LYS A 27 -19.92 13.19 -4.44
N ARG A 28 -19.82 13.23 -3.10
CA ARG A 28 -20.71 14.07 -2.27
C ARG A 28 -20.56 15.57 -2.52
N LYS A 29 -19.40 16.01 -3.00
CA LYS A 29 -19.14 17.39 -3.41
C LYS A 29 -19.47 17.67 -4.88
N GLY A 30 -20.21 16.77 -5.52
CA GLY A 30 -20.68 16.93 -6.89
C GLY A 30 -19.67 16.56 -7.97
N TRP A 31 -18.52 15.95 -7.62
CA TRP A 31 -17.54 15.51 -8.60
C TRP A 31 -18.01 14.29 -9.37
N LYS A 32 -17.87 14.34 -10.70
CA LYS A 32 -17.99 13.16 -11.58
C LYS A 32 -16.65 12.44 -11.60
N VAL A 33 -16.60 11.23 -11.03
CA VAL A 33 -15.37 10.45 -10.86
C VAL A 33 -15.39 9.22 -11.74
N SER A 34 -14.37 9.05 -12.58
CA SER A 34 -14.20 7.89 -13.47
C SER A 34 -12.84 7.24 -13.25
N PHE A 35 -12.77 5.94 -13.50
CA PHE A 35 -11.53 5.17 -13.34
C PHE A 35 -11.14 4.49 -14.64
N PHE A 36 -9.87 4.64 -15.03
CA PHE A 36 -9.24 3.92 -16.14
C PHE A 36 -8.22 2.93 -15.57
N ASN A 37 -8.46 1.64 -15.75
CA ASN A 37 -7.63 0.59 -15.18
C ASN A 37 -6.78 -0.09 -16.26
N PHE A 38 -5.47 0.01 -16.14
CA PHE A 38 -4.49 -0.50 -17.10
C PHE A 38 -4.03 -1.93 -16.80
N PHE A 39 -4.55 -2.55 -15.75
CA PHE A 39 -4.09 -3.87 -15.33
C PHE A 39 -5.23 -4.86 -15.09
N TYR A 40 -6.32 -4.44 -14.47
CA TYR A 40 -7.43 -5.29 -14.12
C TYR A 40 -8.61 -5.14 -15.05
N LYS A 41 -9.09 -6.25 -15.60
CA LYS A 41 -10.43 -6.27 -16.17
C LYS A 41 -11.46 -6.07 -15.06
N PRO A 42 -12.39 -5.12 -15.23
CA PRO A 42 -13.44 -4.89 -14.24
C PRO A 42 -14.32 -6.15 -14.09
N ASN A 43 -14.74 -6.42 -12.88
CA ASN A 43 -15.78 -7.43 -12.65
C ASN A 43 -17.18 -6.81 -12.88
N LYS A 44 -18.23 -7.64 -12.97
CA LYS A 44 -19.61 -7.17 -13.23
C LYS A 44 -20.08 -6.03 -12.30
N LYS A 45 -19.58 -5.97 -11.05
CA LYS A 45 -19.95 -4.94 -10.06
C LYS A 45 -19.21 -3.62 -10.25
N SER A 46 -18.01 -3.63 -10.83
CA SER A 46 -17.19 -2.42 -11.03
C SER A 46 -17.35 -1.78 -12.41
N LEU A 47 -18.01 -2.43 -13.37
CA LEU A 47 -18.18 -1.99 -14.76
C LEU A 47 -18.80 -0.59 -14.92
N ARG A 48 -19.61 -0.14 -13.94
CA ARG A 48 -20.25 1.19 -13.99
C ARG A 48 -19.30 2.35 -13.66
N LEU A 49 -18.18 2.07 -12.99
CA LEU A 49 -17.23 3.10 -12.52
C LEU A 49 -15.87 3.00 -13.17
N GLU A 50 -15.56 1.87 -13.79
CA GLU A 50 -14.21 1.51 -14.19
C GLU A 50 -14.20 1.02 -15.64
N THR A 51 -13.30 1.61 -16.43
CA THR A 51 -13.03 1.20 -17.81
C THR A 51 -11.67 0.50 -17.86
N TYR A 52 -11.64 -0.72 -18.40
CA TYR A 52 -10.39 -1.42 -18.67
C TYR A 52 -9.70 -0.86 -19.91
N VAL A 53 -8.42 -0.58 -19.77
CA VAL A 53 -7.59 -0.03 -20.85
C VAL A 53 -6.52 -1.04 -21.24
N LYS A 54 -6.57 -1.52 -22.48
CA LYS A 54 -5.48 -2.33 -23.03
C LYS A 54 -4.23 -1.47 -23.21
N LYS A 55 -3.04 -2.05 -22.99
CA LYS A 55 -1.76 -1.36 -23.19
C LYS A 55 -1.37 -1.37 -24.67
N ASN A 56 -2.09 -0.62 -25.48
CA ASN A 56 -1.79 -0.35 -26.88
C ASN A 56 -2.18 1.09 -27.24
N ILE A 57 -1.63 1.61 -28.32
CA ILE A 57 -1.80 3.00 -28.76
C ILE A 57 -3.28 3.31 -29.00
N PHE A 58 -4.01 2.42 -29.67
CA PHE A 58 -5.43 2.63 -29.99
C PHE A 58 -6.29 2.84 -28.73
N SER A 59 -6.10 1.99 -27.70
CA SER A 59 -6.81 2.13 -26.43
C SER A 59 -6.43 3.41 -25.69
N ILE A 60 -5.16 3.82 -25.77
CA ILE A 60 -4.69 5.09 -25.20
C ILE A 60 -5.36 6.28 -25.88
N MET A 61 -5.44 6.29 -27.21
CA MET A 61 -6.13 7.33 -27.94
C MET A 61 -7.62 7.39 -27.61
N LYS A 62 -8.29 6.22 -27.50
CA LYS A 62 -9.69 6.15 -27.05
C LYS A 62 -9.89 6.79 -25.68
N VAL A 63 -9.01 6.48 -24.71
CA VAL A 63 -9.05 7.11 -23.38
C VAL A 63 -8.76 8.60 -23.47
N PHE A 64 -7.76 9.01 -24.24
CA PHE A 64 -7.46 10.41 -24.46
C PHE A 64 -8.68 11.19 -24.98
N PHE A 65 -9.37 10.69 -25.98
CA PHE A 65 -10.56 11.37 -26.52
C PHE A 65 -11.73 11.40 -25.52
N SER A 66 -11.87 10.39 -24.66
CA SER A 66 -12.93 10.32 -23.64
C SER A 66 -12.72 11.26 -22.45
N ILE A 67 -11.49 11.72 -22.21
CA ILE A 67 -11.19 12.67 -21.12
C ILE A 67 -11.47 14.09 -21.59
N HIS A 68 -12.25 14.82 -20.80
CA HIS A 68 -12.63 16.22 -21.11
C HIS A 68 -11.44 17.17 -20.89
N LYS A 69 -11.44 18.28 -21.64
CA LYS A 69 -10.48 19.38 -21.46
C LYS A 69 -10.66 20.05 -20.09
N ASN A 70 -9.59 20.68 -19.58
CA ASN A 70 -9.61 21.45 -18.34
C ASN A 70 -10.13 20.69 -17.11
N THR A 71 -9.81 19.40 -17.03
CA THR A 71 -10.23 18.52 -15.93
C THR A 71 -9.03 18.06 -15.09
N PHE A 72 -9.31 17.31 -14.02
CA PHE A 72 -8.28 16.70 -13.20
C PHE A 72 -8.09 15.22 -13.52
N TYR A 73 -6.84 14.77 -13.39
CA TYR A 73 -6.57 13.34 -13.33
C TYR A 73 -5.57 12.99 -12.21
N CYS A 74 -5.78 11.83 -11.62
CA CYS A 74 -4.88 11.25 -10.60
C CYS A 74 -4.12 10.08 -11.18
N ASP A 75 -2.78 10.15 -11.12
CA ASP A 75 -1.92 9.07 -11.55
C ASP A 75 -1.52 8.17 -10.37
N ILE A 76 -2.03 6.93 -10.38
CA ILE A 76 -1.70 5.86 -9.43
C ILE A 76 -1.22 4.63 -10.20
N THR A 77 -0.55 4.85 -11.32
CA THR A 77 -0.07 3.80 -12.20
C THR A 77 1.40 3.45 -11.93
N GLN A 78 1.89 2.40 -12.58
CA GLN A 78 3.32 2.06 -12.59
C GLN A 78 4.13 2.89 -13.58
N ARG A 79 3.44 3.74 -14.36
CA ARG A 79 4.06 4.61 -15.37
C ARG A 79 4.85 3.81 -16.40
N THR A 80 4.18 2.85 -17.04
CA THR A 80 4.69 2.21 -18.26
C THR A 80 4.69 3.22 -19.41
N PHE A 81 5.28 2.87 -20.55
CA PHE A 81 5.31 3.74 -21.73
C PHE A 81 3.93 4.29 -22.09
N TYR A 82 2.91 3.44 -22.18
CA TYR A 82 1.55 3.83 -22.55
C TYR A 82 0.89 4.80 -21.57
N GLU A 83 1.12 4.59 -20.28
CA GLU A 83 0.61 5.46 -19.22
C GLU A 83 1.30 6.82 -19.22
N ILE A 84 2.61 6.87 -19.52
CA ILE A 84 3.38 8.11 -19.67
C ILE A 84 2.90 8.86 -20.93
N LEU A 85 2.71 8.16 -22.05
CA LEU A 85 2.20 8.72 -23.29
C LEU A 85 0.83 9.38 -23.09
N LEU A 86 -0.12 8.67 -22.44
CA LEU A 86 -1.42 9.25 -22.12
C LEU A 86 -1.28 10.54 -21.29
N GLN A 87 -0.46 10.51 -20.24
CA GLN A 87 -0.28 11.68 -19.39
C GLN A 87 0.38 12.86 -20.13
N PHE A 88 1.27 12.57 -21.08
CA PHE A 88 1.85 13.57 -21.97
C PHE A 88 0.75 14.19 -22.88
N LEU A 89 -0.08 13.37 -23.51
CA LEU A 89 -1.17 13.83 -24.36
C LEU A 89 -2.18 14.68 -23.57
N LEU A 90 -2.44 14.36 -22.30
CA LEU A 90 -3.37 15.13 -21.46
C LEU A 90 -2.92 16.57 -21.19
N LYS A 91 -1.63 16.91 -21.41
CA LYS A 91 -1.17 18.32 -21.39
C LYS A 91 -1.86 19.14 -22.48
N PHE A 92 -2.04 18.60 -23.69
CA PHE A 92 -2.70 19.30 -24.80
C PHE A 92 -4.18 19.55 -24.55
N LYS A 93 -4.79 18.83 -23.61
CA LYS A 93 -6.15 19.10 -23.13
C LYS A 93 -6.18 20.00 -21.89
N ASN A 94 -5.04 20.55 -21.47
CA ASN A 94 -4.90 21.35 -20.25
C ASN A 94 -5.45 20.62 -19.01
N CYS A 95 -5.28 19.29 -18.96
CA CYS A 95 -5.69 18.49 -17.82
C CYS A 95 -4.65 18.62 -16.70
N LYS A 96 -5.11 18.86 -15.48
CA LYS A 96 -4.27 19.08 -14.30
C LYS A 96 -4.03 17.77 -13.57
N ARG A 97 -2.74 17.43 -13.38
CA ARG A 97 -2.34 16.22 -12.69
C ARG A 97 -2.34 16.45 -11.18
N PHE A 98 -2.88 15.50 -10.41
CA PHE A 98 -2.59 15.38 -8.99
C PHE A 98 -2.11 13.97 -8.64
N THR A 99 -1.44 13.83 -7.49
CA THR A 99 -0.90 12.54 -7.02
C THR A 99 -1.32 12.27 -5.58
N ILE A 100 -1.54 10.99 -5.27
CA ILE A 100 -1.82 10.51 -3.92
C ILE A 100 -0.70 9.55 -3.51
N ASN A 101 0.35 10.08 -2.93
CA ASN A 101 1.50 9.32 -2.45
C ASN A 101 1.36 9.00 -0.95
N VAL A 102 0.33 8.22 -0.62
CA VAL A 102 0.03 7.78 0.74
C VAL A 102 0.19 6.27 0.85
N GLY A 103 0.96 5.81 1.83
CA GLY A 103 1.24 4.38 2.04
C GLY A 103 2.66 3.98 1.68
N ASN A 104 3.60 4.89 1.87
CA ASN A 104 5.02 4.61 1.73
C ASN A 104 5.47 3.56 2.75
N ILE A 105 6.40 2.73 2.30
CA ILE A 105 7.03 1.68 3.10
C ILE A 105 8.55 1.79 2.92
N PRO A 106 9.34 1.23 3.86
CA PRO A 106 10.77 1.11 3.67
C PRO A 106 11.06 0.35 2.37
N SER A 107 11.76 1.00 1.46
CA SER A 107 12.22 0.40 0.20
C SER A 107 13.71 0.11 0.29
N VAL A 108 14.12 -0.98 -0.31
CA VAL A 108 15.53 -1.25 -0.54
C VAL A 108 15.89 -0.68 -1.91
N PRO A 109 17.01 0.04 -2.04
CA PRO A 109 17.54 0.36 -3.35
C PRO A 109 17.70 -0.94 -4.14
N LYS A 110 17.10 -1.03 -5.31
CA LYS A 110 17.29 -2.21 -6.17
C LYS A 110 18.78 -2.27 -6.50
N SER A 111 19.48 -3.25 -5.94
CA SER A 111 20.84 -3.60 -6.30
C SER A 111 20.83 -4.21 -7.72
N GLY A 112 20.83 -3.43 -8.69
CA GLY A 112 20.89 -3.86 -10.08
C GLY A 112 21.26 -2.66 -10.91
N GLY A 113 22.28 -2.81 -11.75
CA GLY A 113 22.78 -1.78 -12.65
C GLY A 113 21.63 -1.06 -13.37
N VAL A 114 21.85 0.18 -13.70
CA VAL A 114 20.91 0.97 -14.51
C VAL A 114 20.91 0.33 -15.89
N THR A 115 19.94 -0.54 -16.18
CA THR A 115 19.77 -1.02 -17.55
C THR A 115 19.37 0.15 -18.44
N PHE A 116 19.75 0.11 -19.71
CA PHE A 116 19.37 1.13 -20.71
C PHE A 116 17.87 1.42 -20.70
N SER A 117 17.03 0.39 -20.55
CA SER A 117 15.59 0.51 -20.42
C SER A 117 15.16 1.33 -19.18
N LYS A 118 15.84 1.17 -18.04
CA LYS A 118 15.57 1.97 -16.82
C LYS A 118 16.02 3.42 -16.99
N PHE A 119 17.14 3.63 -17.69
CA PHE A 119 17.68 4.96 -18.01
C PHE A 119 16.72 5.71 -18.94
N LEU A 120 16.31 5.08 -20.05
CA LEU A 120 15.34 5.63 -21.00
C LEU A 120 14.00 5.96 -20.30
N LYS A 121 13.51 5.06 -19.45
CA LYS A 121 12.32 5.30 -18.65
C LYS A 121 12.46 6.51 -17.73
N LYS A 122 13.64 6.72 -17.14
CA LYS A 122 13.92 7.89 -16.28
C LYS A 122 13.90 9.18 -17.10
N ILE A 123 14.49 9.19 -18.29
CA ILE A 123 14.46 10.32 -19.23
C ILE A 123 13.01 10.65 -19.61
N LEU A 124 12.26 9.68 -20.11
CA LEU A 124 10.86 9.85 -20.47
C LEU A 124 10.02 10.40 -19.30
N HIS A 125 10.31 9.93 -18.09
CA HIS A 125 9.67 10.41 -16.88
C HIS A 125 9.93 11.89 -16.60
N VAL A 126 11.15 12.34 -16.78
CA VAL A 126 11.56 13.72 -16.50
C VAL A 126 11.00 14.69 -17.53
N PHE A 127 10.99 14.32 -18.81
CA PHE A 127 10.64 15.22 -19.90
C PHE A 127 9.15 15.15 -20.27
N LEU A 128 8.54 13.99 -20.25
CA LEU A 128 7.17 13.81 -20.73
C LEU A 128 6.10 13.92 -19.63
N LEU A 129 6.43 13.56 -18.38
CA LEU A 129 5.44 13.55 -17.31
C LEU A 129 5.08 14.98 -16.87
N PRO A 130 3.80 15.38 -16.89
CA PRO A 130 3.40 16.67 -16.34
C PRO A 130 3.73 16.75 -14.85
N LYS A 131 4.18 17.90 -14.38
CA LYS A 131 4.29 18.17 -12.95
C LYS A 131 2.91 18.06 -12.30
N ALA A 132 2.85 17.50 -11.09
CA ALA A 132 1.59 17.50 -10.36
C ALA A 132 1.27 18.92 -9.86
N GLU A 133 0.05 19.39 -10.09
CA GLU A 133 -0.44 20.65 -9.53
C GLU A 133 -0.54 20.54 -8.01
N ILE A 134 -1.10 19.39 -7.55
CA ILE A 134 -1.23 19.08 -6.13
C ILE A 134 -0.73 17.66 -5.89
N ALA A 135 0.10 17.48 -4.87
CA ALA A 135 0.56 16.18 -4.42
C ALA A 135 0.19 15.96 -2.94
N PHE A 136 -0.53 14.88 -2.67
CA PHE A 136 -0.84 14.46 -1.30
C PHE A 136 0.22 13.46 -0.83
N ALA A 137 1.00 13.84 0.17
CA ALA A 137 2.15 13.07 0.62
C ALA A 137 2.01 12.62 2.08
N SER A 138 2.26 11.33 2.36
CA SER A 138 2.33 10.83 3.73
C SER A 138 3.78 10.63 4.19
N GLY A 139 4.08 11.14 5.37
CA GLY A 139 5.40 11.08 5.98
C GLY A 139 6.47 11.85 5.20
N SER A 140 7.65 11.98 5.79
CA SER A 140 8.74 12.75 5.15
C SER A 140 9.26 12.11 3.86
N ILE A 141 9.20 10.78 3.75
CA ILE A 141 9.60 10.05 2.54
C ILE A 141 8.65 10.34 1.38
N GLY A 142 7.33 10.35 1.63
CA GLY A 142 6.35 10.73 0.60
C GLY A 142 6.57 12.16 0.12
N ARG A 143 6.80 13.07 1.05
CA ARG A 143 7.09 14.48 0.75
C ARG A 143 8.37 14.65 -0.07
N LEU A 144 9.44 13.91 0.27
CA LEU A 144 10.69 13.94 -0.47
C LEU A 144 10.49 13.48 -1.92
N LYS A 145 9.80 12.36 -2.12
CA LYS A 145 9.48 11.84 -3.48
C LYS A 145 8.72 12.86 -4.32
N GLU A 146 7.76 13.58 -3.74
CA GLU A 146 6.99 14.60 -4.47
C GLU A 146 7.82 15.85 -4.77
N LYS A 147 8.78 16.22 -3.91
CA LYS A 147 9.77 17.26 -4.21
C LYS A 147 10.68 16.87 -5.39
N GLU A 148 11.17 15.63 -5.40
CA GLU A 148 11.99 15.10 -6.50
C GLU A 148 11.22 15.09 -7.84
N GLN A 149 9.89 14.89 -7.80
CA GLN A 149 9.01 14.98 -8.96
C GLN A 149 8.62 16.43 -9.31
N LYS A 150 9.13 17.42 -8.58
CA LYS A 150 8.87 18.86 -8.79
C LYS A 150 7.36 19.18 -8.78
N SER A 151 6.59 18.53 -7.90
CA SER A 151 5.18 18.85 -7.70
C SER A 151 5.01 20.31 -7.24
N LYS A 152 4.05 21.05 -7.80
CA LYS A 152 3.89 22.50 -7.54
C LYS A 152 3.44 22.77 -6.12
N LYS A 153 2.45 22.03 -5.62
CA LYS A 153 1.94 22.14 -4.24
C LYS A 153 1.98 20.76 -3.58
N ILE A 154 2.59 20.66 -2.39
CA ILE A 154 2.66 19.41 -1.62
C ILE A 154 1.85 19.57 -0.35
N ILE A 155 0.79 18.79 -0.23
CA ILE A 155 -0.10 18.76 0.94
C ILE A 155 0.32 17.61 1.85
N ASP A 156 0.56 17.93 3.11
CA ASP A 156 0.85 16.93 4.13
C ASP A 156 -0.42 16.15 4.49
N CYS A 157 -0.42 14.91 4.10
CA CYS A 157 -1.49 13.96 4.37
C CYS A 157 -0.96 12.82 5.25
N HIS A 158 -1.79 11.84 5.55
CA HIS A 158 -1.39 10.61 6.21
C HIS A 158 -1.97 9.40 5.49
N ASN A 159 -1.46 8.22 5.82
CA ASN A 159 -1.95 7.00 5.19
C ASN A 159 -3.30 6.53 5.76
N LEU A 160 -3.95 5.62 5.06
CA LEU A 160 -5.26 5.08 5.44
C LEU A 160 -5.24 4.33 6.79
N ASP A 161 -4.10 3.76 7.18
CA ASP A 161 -3.96 3.05 8.46
C ASP A 161 -4.02 4.05 9.63
N TYR A 162 -3.56 5.27 9.42
CA TYR A 162 -3.71 6.34 10.41
C TYR A 162 -5.17 6.78 10.57
N ASP A 163 -5.98 6.79 9.51
CA ASP A 163 -7.43 7.01 9.60
C ASP A 163 -8.12 5.99 10.50
N PHE A 164 -7.71 4.70 10.42
CA PHE A 164 -8.23 3.66 11.30
C PHE A 164 -7.81 3.87 12.75
N TYR A 165 -6.56 4.29 12.97
CA TYR A 165 -6.04 4.61 14.29
C TYR A 165 -6.77 5.80 14.92
N LEU A 166 -7.01 6.88 14.16
CA LEU A 166 -7.73 8.07 14.64
C LEU A 166 -9.13 7.75 15.16
N LYS A 167 -9.85 6.84 14.50
CA LYS A 167 -11.19 6.43 14.91
C LYS A 167 -11.24 5.75 16.27
N ASN A 168 -10.17 5.08 16.66
CA ASN A 168 -10.18 4.27 17.86
C ASN A 168 -8.75 4.03 18.38
N LYS A 169 -8.24 4.99 19.16
CA LYS A 169 -6.90 4.97 19.73
C LYS A 169 -6.72 3.99 20.89
N LYS A 170 -7.81 3.55 21.55
CA LYS A 170 -7.71 2.66 22.72
C LYS A 170 -7.17 1.29 22.34
N ASN A 171 -6.16 0.83 23.06
CA ASN A 171 -5.72 -0.56 23.05
C ASN A 171 -6.74 -1.43 23.79
N LEU A 172 -6.83 -2.69 23.40
CA LEU A 172 -7.65 -3.70 24.07
C LEU A 172 -6.75 -4.65 24.87
N LYS A 173 -7.36 -5.45 25.77
CA LYS A 173 -6.63 -6.51 26.51
C LYS A 173 -5.84 -7.38 25.53
N LYS A 174 -4.56 -7.60 25.84
CA LYS A 174 -3.64 -8.38 25.00
C LYS A 174 -3.84 -9.85 25.29
N ASN A 175 -4.54 -10.57 24.44
CA ASN A 175 -4.87 -11.98 24.66
C ASN A 175 -4.64 -12.89 23.46
N ILE A 176 -4.10 -12.36 22.35
CA ILE A 176 -3.82 -13.14 21.15
C ILE A 176 -2.47 -12.79 20.54
N ILE A 177 -1.94 -13.72 19.76
CA ILE A 177 -0.87 -13.47 18.77
C ILE A 177 -1.55 -13.34 17.40
N THR A 178 -1.20 -12.32 16.62
CA THR A 178 -1.74 -12.16 15.27
C THR A 178 -0.66 -12.39 14.21
N TYR A 179 -0.89 -13.33 13.31
CA TYR A 179 -0.10 -13.48 12.08
C TYR A 179 -0.81 -12.73 10.93
N ILE A 180 -0.08 -11.85 10.25
CA ILE A 180 -0.60 -11.10 9.09
C ILE A 180 -0.29 -11.89 7.82
N ASP A 181 -1.33 -12.48 7.22
CA ASP A 181 -1.23 -13.19 5.94
C ASP A 181 -1.05 -12.20 4.78
N GLN A 182 -0.04 -12.46 3.95
CA GLN A 182 0.28 -11.64 2.79
C GLN A 182 -0.18 -12.21 1.46
N ASP A 183 -0.71 -13.44 1.46
CA ASP A 183 -1.21 -14.13 0.25
C ASP A 183 -0.18 -14.16 -0.89
N PHE A 184 1.04 -14.59 -0.60
CA PHE A 184 2.15 -14.57 -1.56
C PHE A 184 1.83 -15.30 -2.87
N GLY A 185 1.02 -16.35 -2.85
CA GLY A 185 0.61 -17.09 -4.06
C GLY A 185 -0.24 -16.25 -5.04
N ASN A 186 -0.96 -15.22 -4.54
CA ASN A 186 -1.82 -14.37 -5.34
C ASN A 186 -1.43 -12.89 -5.27
N SER A 187 -0.25 -12.59 -4.71
CA SER A 187 0.22 -11.22 -4.58
C SER A 187 0.28 -10.55 -5.95
N ILE A 188 -0.41 -9.42 -6.04
CA ILE A 188 -0.39 -8.56 -7.24
C ILE A 188 1.02 -8.07 -7.52
N ASP A 189 1.73 -7.67 -6.46
CA ASP A 189 3.08 -7.16 -6.56
C ASP A 189 4.01 -8.21 -7.20
N PHE A 190 3.83 -9.49 -6.85
CA PHE A 190 4.57 -10.60 -7.47
C PHE A 190 4.19 -10.80 -8.93
N LYS A 191 2.89 -10.77 -9.24
CA LYS A 191 2.41 -10.88 -10.62
C LYS A 191 2.91 -9.74 -11.50
N MET A 192 2.98 -8.53 -10.96
CA MET A 192 3.47 -7.36 -11.67
C MET A 192 5.00 -7.37 -11.87
N GLU A 193 5.75 -8.03 -10.99
CA GLU A 193 7.20 -8.22 -11.09
C GLU A 193 7.56 -9.53 -11.80
N ASN A 194 6.57 -10.27 -12.33
CA ASN A 194 6.72 -11.62 -12.93
C ASN A 194 7.41 -12.61 -11.98
N ILE A 195 7.16 -12.48 -10.67
CA ILE A 195 7.70 -13.39 -9.67
C ILE A 195 6.72 -14.54 -9.47
N PHE A 196 7.16 -15.75 -9.79
CA PHE A 196 6.44 -16.97 -9.49
C PHE A 196 6.94 -17.58 -8.19
N PHE A 197 6.05 -17.74 -7.21
CA PHE A 197 6.39 -18.42 -5.97
C PHE A 197 6.06 -19.90 -6.07
N GLN A 198 6.94 -20.67 -6.69
CA GLN A 198 6.77 -22.11 -6.96
C GLN A 198 6.57 -22.95 -5.69
N GLU A 199 7.23 -22.56 -4.59
CA GLU A 199 7.21 -23.28 -3.33
C GLU A 199 6.10 -22.83 -2.36
N ILE A 200 5.00 -22.29 -2.88
CA ILE A 200 3.94 -21.67 -2.03
C ILE A 200 3.31 -22.68 -1.05
N GLU A 201 3.08 -23.91 -1.47
CA GLU A 201 2.47 -24.94 -0.60
C GLU A 201 3.42 -25.31 0.54
N LYS A 202 4.70 -25.51 0.21
CA LYS A 202 5.76 -25.80 1.19
C LYS A 202 5.94 -24.66 2.19
N PHE A 203 5.87 -23.43 1.69
CA PHE A 203 5.86 -22.22 2.53
C PHE A 203 4.65 -22.23 3.48
N ASN A 204 3.44 -22.43 2.97
CA ASN A 204 2.22 -22.41 3.77
C ASN A 204 2.23 -23.49 4.85
N LEU A 205 2.72 -24.70 4.54
CA LEU A 205 2.86 -25.78 5.51
C LEU A 205 3.84 -25.41 6.64
N LYS A 206 4.97 -24.78 6.31
CA LYS A 206 5.96 -24.34 7.31
C LYS A 206 5.39 -23.24 8.21
N ILE A 207 4.65 -22.30 7.62
CA ILE A 207 3.96 -21.26 8.40
C ILE A 207 2.92 -21.89 9.31
N GLU A 208 2.08 -22.81 8.80
CA GLU A 208 1.08 -23.50 9.63
C GLU A 208 1.71 -24.22 10.83
N ASN A 209 2.81 -24.96 10.61
CA ASN A 209 3.52 -25.65 11.69
C ASN A 209 4.12 -24.66 12.71
N PHE A 210 4.64 -23.54 12.24
CA PHE A 210 5.11 -22.47 13.10
C PHE A 210 3.98 -21.85 13.93
N LEU A 211 2.82 -21.58 13.32
CA LEU A 211 1.66 -21.01 14.01
C LEU A 211 1.08 -22.00 15.05
N LYS A 212 1.05 -23.30 14.76
CA LYS A 212 0.65 -24.34 15.73
C LYS A 212 1.55 -24.34 16.96
N LYS A 213 2.88 -24.21 16.75
CA LYS A 213 3.82 -24.08 17.85
C LYS A 213 3.53 -22.83 18.69
N MET A 214 3.27 -21.69 18.06
CA MET A 214 2.92 -20.43 18.74
C MET A 214 1.62 -20.55 19.52
N ASN A 215 0.65 -21.30 19.00
CA ASN A 215 -0.66 -21.46 19.62
C ASN A 215 -0.60 -22.21 20.95
N LYS A 216 0.49 -22.96 21.23
CA LYS A 216 0.77 -23.56 22.54
C LYS A 216 1.15 -22.51 23.61
N ILE A 217 1.66 -21.36 23.19
CA ILE A 217 2.06 -20.27 24.09
C ILE A 217 0.87 -19.34 24.34
N GLN A 218 0.16 -18.95 23.28
CA GLN A 218 -1.01 -18.10 23.34
C GLN A 218 -1.86 -18.27 22.06
N GLU A 219 -3.19 -18.10 22.15
CA GLU A 219 -4.08 -18.19 20.98
C GLU A 219 -3.54 -17.40 19.80
N VAL A 220 -3.39 -18.08 18.66
CA VAL A 220 -2.96 -17.47 17.39
C VAL A 220 -4.15 -17.27 16.48
N ILE A 221 -4.29 -16.05 15.94
CA ILE A 221 -5.28 -15.74 14.92
C ILE A 221 -4.58 -15.22 13.68
N VAL A 222 -4.90 -15.82 12.53
CA VAL A 222 -4.43 -15.34 11.23
C VAL A 222 -5.33 -14.19 10.77
N ALA A 223 -4.73 -13.02 10.56
CA ALA A 223 -5.40 -11.93 9.87
C ALA A 223 -5.31 -12.17 8.36
N GLY A 224 -6.34 -12.80 7.80
CA GLY A 224 -6.38 -13.20 6.40
C GLY A 224 -6.34 -12.02 5.45
N ASN A 225 -5.61 -12.17 4.34
CA ASN A 225 -5.54 -11.15 3.31
C ASN A 225 -6.93 -10.93 2.67
N PRO A 226 -7.47 -9.71 2.66
CA PRO A 226 -8.81 -9.44 2.13
C PRO A 226 -8.94 -9.69 0.62
N ARG A 227 -7.82 -9.80 -0.11
CA ARG A 227 -7.79 -10.10 -1.54
C ARG A 227 -7.88 -11.61 -1.84
N ARG A 228 -7.64 -12.46 -0.84
CA ARG A 228 -7.74 -13.90 -1.00
C ARG A 228 -9.19 -14.28 -1.29
N LYS A 229 -9.42 -14.86 -2.46
CA LYS A 229 -10.71 -15.44 -2.79
C LYS A 229 -10.87 -16.74 -1.99
N VAL A 230 -11.67 -16.68 -0.95
CA VAL A 230 -11.82 -17.74 0.05
C VAL A 230 -12.66 -18.87 -0.53
N LYS A 231 -12.07 -19.79 -1.28
CA LYS A 231 -12.69 -21.08 -1.56
C LYS A 231 -11.96 -22.25 -0.86
N LYS A 232 -10.73 -22.04 -0.41
CA LYS A 232 -9.91 -23.06 0.25
C LYS A 232 -9.30 -22.50 1.52
N LYS A 233 -9.57 -23.15 2.64
CA LYS A 233 -8.99 -22.79 3.94
C LYS A 233 -7.49 -23.10 3.88
N LEU A 234 -6.66 -22.05 3.84
CA LEU A 234 -5.21 -22.19 3.67
C LEU A 234 -4.53 -22.66 4.95
N PHE A 235 -4.99 -22.12 6.09
CA PHE A 235 -4.48 -22.46 7.42
C PHE A 235 -5.53 -23.19 8.23
N ARG A 236 -5.13 -24.22 8.97
CA ARG A 236 -5.98 -24.87 10.00
C ARG A 236 -6.17 -23.92 11.18
N THR A 237 -5.16 -23.06 11.44
CA THR A 237 -5.23 -21.98 12.44
C THR A 237 -6.40 -21.03 12.11
N LYS A 238 -7.11 -20.58 13.13
CA LYS A 238 -8.26 -19.67 13.02
C LYS A 238 -7.92 -18.44 12.18
N THR A 239 -8.62 -18.26 11.07
CA THR A 239 -8.39 -17.15 10.14
C THR A 239 -9.58 -16.21 10.15
N VAL A 240 -9.31 -14.89 10.29
CA VAL A 240 -10.32 -13.83 10.34
C VAL A 240 -10.03 -12.79 9.26
N TYR A 241 -11.01 -12.48 8.43
CA TYR A 241 -10.89 -11.51 7.34
C TYR A 241 -11.53 -10.16 7.69
N GLY A 242 -10.95 -9.09 7.17
CA GLY A 242 -11.50 -7.73 7.27
C GLY A 242 -11.44 -7.07 8.66
N LYS A 243 -10.94 -7.77 9.68
CA LYS A 243 -10.86 -7.27 11.07
C LYS A 243 -9.44 -6.99 11.56
N ILE A 244 -8.50 -6.73 10.65
CA ILE A 244 -7.06 -6.55 10.96
C ILE A 244 -6.82 -5.52 12.08
N ASN A 245 -7.53 -4.40 12.05
CA ASN A 245 -7.39 -3.35 13.07
C ASN A 245 -7.77 -3.85 14.48
N LEU A 246 -8.87 -4.60 14.61
CA LEU A 246 -9.32 -5.19 15.86
C LEU A 246 -8.31 -6.24 16.38
N LEU A 247 -7.83 -7.12 15.49
CA LEU A 247 -6.87 -8.14 15.83
C LEU A 247 -5.55 -7.53 16.35
N ILE A 248 -5.01 -6.53 15.64
CA ILE A 248 -3.79 -5.83 16.07
C ILE A 248 -3.98 -5.19 17.45
N LYS A 249 -5.12 -4.58 17.72
CA LYS A 249 -5.41 -3.98 19.04
C LYS A 249 -5.40 -5.00 20.18
N LYS A 250 -5.91 -6.21 19.93
CA LYS A 250 -5.95 -7.31 20.91
C LYS A 250 -4.63 -8.08 21.03
N SER A 251 -3.66 -7.83 20.15
CA SER A 251 -2.44 -8.62 20.08
C SER A 251 -1.43 -8.26 21.16
N SER A 252 -0.83 -9.30 21.75
CA SER A 252 0.40 -9.24 22.54
C SER A 252 1.64 -9.25 21.65
N LEU A 253 1.56 -9.92 20.48
CA LEU A 253 2.61 -9.99 19.47
C LEU A 253 1.99 -10.03 18.09
N ILE A 254 2.61 -9.34 17.13
CA ILE A 254 2.23 -9.38 15.73
C ILE A 254 3.37 -9.98 14.92
N ILE A 255 3.05 -11.00 14.14
CA ILE A 255 4.00 -11.73 13.29
C ILE A 255 3.73 -11.35 11.84
N THR A 256 4.77 -10.98 11.12
CA THR A 256 4.63 -10.54 9.71
C THR A 256 5.92 -10.74 8.91
N HIS A 257 5.82 -10.62 7.60
CA HIS A 257 6.97 -10.53 6.69
C HIS A 257 7.24 -9.07 6.31
N ASN A 258 6.56 -8.53 5.27
CA ASN A 258 6.71 -7.13 4.83
C ASN A 258 5.35 -6.43 4.60
N SER A 259 4.32 -6.83 5.35
CA SER A 259 2.99 -6.29 5.18
C SER A 259 2.89 -4.81 5.55
N THR A 260 2.25 -4.01 4.70
CA THR A 260 1.90 -2.62 5.03
C THR A 260 0.99 -2.52 6.26
N ALA A 261 0.21 -3.56 6.57
CA ALA A 261 -0.63 -3.60 7.77
C ALA A 261 0.18 -3.60 9.09
N ALA A 262 1.49 -3.89 9.05
CA ALA A 262 2.39 -3.70 10.18
C ALA A 262 2.45 -2.24 10.66
N GLN A 263 2.11 -1.27 9.80
CA GLN A 263 2.01 0.15 10.18
C GLN A 263 0.96 0.39 11.27
N LEU A 264 -0.14 -0.38 11.27
CA LEU A 264 -1.11 -0.35 12.38
C LEU A 264 -0.48 -0.81 13.70
N ALA A 265 0.37 -1.84 13.66
CA ALA A 265 1.09 -2.30 14.84
C ALA A 265 2.02 -1.23 15.40
N VAL A 266 2.70 -0.48 14.53
CA VAL A 266 3.54 0.65 14.92
C VAL A 266 2.69 1.75 15.57
N LEU A 267 1.54 2.11 15.00
CA LEU A 267 0.62 3.11 15.52
C LEU A 267 0.07 2.73 16.91
N TYR A 268 -0.31 1.47 17.10
CA TYR A 268 -0.79 0.95 18.40
C TYR A 268 0.33 0.58 19.36
N LYS A 269 1.59 0.85 19.00
CA LYS A 269 2.78 0.52 19.81
C LYS A 269 2.79 -0.95 20.24
N LYS A 270 2.53 -1.86 19.29
CA LYS A 270 2.52 -3.32 19.54
C LYS A 270 3.87 -3.94 19.20
N PRO A 271 4.31 -4.97 19.94
CA PRO A 271 5.49 -5.75 19.58
C PRO A 271 5.33 -6.40 18.21
N LEU A 272 6.39 -6.37 17.40
CA LEU A 272 6.45 -6.93 16.06
C LEU A 272 7.56 -7.96 15.98
N LEU A 273 7.27 -9.09 15.34
CA LEU A 273 8.22 -10.13 14.97
C LEU A 273 8.24 -10.27 13.45
N TYR A 274 9.34 -9.87 12.82
CA TYR A 274 9.56 -10.06 11.40
C TYR A 274 10.17 -11.42 11.14
N ILE A 275 9.53 -12.20 10.27
CA ILE A 275 9.95 -13.56 9.96
C ILE A 275 10.21 -13.76 8.46
N TYR A 276 11.02 -14.78 8.18
CA TYR A 276 11.19 -15.34 6.84
C TYR A 276 11.33 -16.86 6.90
N THR A 277 11.13 -17.51 5.75
CA THR A 277 11.44 -18.92 5.52
C THR A 277 12.53 -19.03 4.46
N ASN A 278 13.10 -20.22 4.30
CA ASN A 278 14.09 -20.42 3.23
C ASN A 278 13.50 -20.16 1.84
N GLU A 279 12.20 -20.44 1.65
CA GLU A 279 11.48 -20.21 0.41
C GLU A 279 11.36 -18.71 0.12
N THR A 280 10.96 -17.92 1.12
CA THR A 280 10.86 -16.44 0.96
C THR A 280 12.21 -15.77 0.87
N LYS A 281 13.27 -16.38 1.42
CA LYS A 281 14.65 -15.88 1.30
C LYS A 281 15.16 -15.93 -0.15
N LYS A 282 14.70 -16.91 -0.95
CA LYS A 282 15.06 -17.04 -2.37
C LYS A 282 14.50 -15.89 -3.24
N ILE A 283 13.52 -15.16 -2.73
CA ILE A 283 12.94 -13.99 -3.40
C ILE A 283 13.60 -12.73 -2.81
N ASP A 284 14.65 -12.25 -3.47
CA ASP A 284 15.48 -11.14 -2.98
C ASP A 284 14.66 -9.89 -2.64
N SER A 285 13.76 -9.48 -3.51
CA SER A 285 12.91 -8.29 -3.29
C SER A 285 12.09 -8.41 -2.00
N LEU A 286 11.52 -9.58 -1.72
CA LEU A 286 10.75 -9.87 -0.52
C LEU A 286 11.65 -9.89 0.73
N HIS A 287 12.78 -10.62 0.65
CA HIS A 287 13.69 -10.76 1.79
C HIS A 287 14.30 -9.41 2.18
N LEU A 288 14.80 -8.67 1.23
CA LEU A 288 15.40 -7.35 1.44
C LEU A 288 14.36 -6.35 1.95
N SER A 289 13.12 -6.37 1.43
CA SER A 289 12.04 -5.54 1.93
C SER A 289 11.71 -5.87 3.39
N SER A 290 11.57 -7.15 3.75
CA SER A 290 11.33 -7.58 5.13
C SER A 290 12.46 -7.15 6.07
N LYS A 291 13.72 -7.25 5.62
CA LYS A 291 14.92 -6.80 6.35
C LYS A 291 14.90 -5.28 6.56
N SER A 292 14.52 -4.53 5.54
CA SER A 292 14.43 -3.06 5.61
C SER A 292 13.36 -2.61 6.62
N PHE A 293 12.17 -3.23 6.59
CA PHE A 293 11.13 -2.96 7.58
C PHE A 293 11.60 -3.22 9.02
N ALA A 294 12.20 -4.39 9.26
CA ALA A 294 12.71 -4.74 10.58
C ALA A 294 13.78 -3.74 11.04
N LYS A 295 14.75 -3.39 10.17
CA LYS A 295 15.84 -2.44 10.46
C LYS A 295 15.33 -1.05 10.84
N GLU A 296 14.34 -0.50 10.12
CA GLU A 296 13.77 0.82 10.41
C GLU A 296 13.13 0.88 11.82
N LEU A 297 12.63 -0.24 12.32
CA LEU A 297 12.04 -0.35 13.65
C LEU A 297 13.03 -0.80 14.73
N GLY A 298 14.32 -0.99 14.38
CA GLY A 298 15.34 -1.52 15.29
C GLY A 298 15.08 -2.98 15.68
N LEU A 299 14.48 -3.75 14.77
CA LEU A 299 14.18 -5.17 14.96
C LEU A 299 15.06 -6.04 14.07
N LYS A 300 15.18 -7.33 14.43
CA LYS A 300 15.85 -8.34 13.60
C LYS A 300 14.81 -9.09 12.76
N LEU A 301 15.22 -9.54 11.58
CA LEU A 301 14.48 -10.47 10.75
C LEU A 301 14.88 -11.90 11.11
N HIS A 302 13.91 -12.77 11.42
CA HIS A 302 14.15 -14.10 11.96
C HIS A 302 13.73 -15.22 11.00
N ASN A 303 14.59 -16.25 10.89
CA ASN A 303 14.18 -17.50 10.26
C ASN A 303 13.28 -18.27 11.22
N ILE A 304 12.08 -18.68 10.77
CA ILE A 304 11.11 -19.40 11.61
C ILE A 304 11.65 -20.69 12.21
N LYS A 305 12.60 -21.35 11.52
CA LYS A 305 13.24 -22.57 12.01
C LYS A 305 14.15 -22.34 13.23
N LYS A 306 14.67 -21.11 13.38
CA LYS A 306 15.65 -20.75 14.43
C LYS A 306 15.01 -20.06 15.64
N ILE A 307 13.69 -19.85 15.63
CA ILE A 307 12.99 -19.21 16.75
C ILE A 307 12.48 -20.27 17.73
N ASN A 308 12.85 -20.13 19.00
CA ASN A 308 12.34 -20.96 20.09
C ASN A 308 11.29 -20.21 20.94
N ASP A 309 10.62 -20.96 21.82
CA ASP A 309 9.51 -20.45 22.64
C ASP A 309 9.96 -19.35 23.60
N LYS A 310 11.15 -19.49 24.19
CA LYS A 310 11.75 -18.49 25.10
C LYS A 310 11.92 -17.15 24.37
N GLN A 311 12.37 -17.18 23.11
CA GLN A 311 12.52 -15.96 22.30
C GLN A 311 11.15 -15.32 21.99
N ILE A 312 10.12 -16.11 21.73
CA ILE A 312 8.77 -15.58 21.45
C ILE A 312 8.20 -14.90 22.69
N ILE A 313 8.27 -15.55 23.83
CA ILE A 313 7.83 -14.97 25.11
C ILE A 313 8.62 -13.67 25.39
N LYS A 314 9.91 -13.65 25.11
CA LYS A 314 10.73 -12.43 25.20
C LYS A 314 10.20 -11.33 24.28
N TYR A 315 9.82 -11.64 23.03
CA TYR A 315 9.23 -10.66 22.13
C TYR A 315 7.88 -10.14 22.60
N MET A 316 7.00 -10.99 23.15
CA MET A 316 5.71 -10.59 23.71
C MET A 316 5.85 -9.61 24.88
N LYS A 317 6.86 -9.82 25.72
CA LYS A 317 7.17 -9.00 26.90
C LYS A 317 8.07 -7.80 26.58
N LYS A 318 8.68 -7.78 25.39
CA LYS A 318 9.67 -6.75 25.02
C LYS A 318 9.04 -5.36 25.00
N ARG A 319 9.66 -4.44 25.71
CA ARG A 319 9.36 -3.02 25.61
C ARG A 319 9.74 -2.54 24.20
N ILE A 320 8.81 -1.92 23.50
CA ILE A 320 9.06 -1.37 22.17
C ILE A 320 10.08 -0.23 22.22
N ASN A 321 10.85 -0.06 21.15
CA ASN A 321 11.69 1.11 20.98
C ASN A 321 10.83 2.30 20.51
N SER A 322 10.36 3.10 21.47
CA SER A 322 9.46 4.23 21.19
C SER A 322 10.08 5.26 20.23
N LYS A 323 11.41 5.52 20.32
CA LYS A 323 12.12 6.44 19.41
C LYS A 323 12.06 5.94 17.97
N LYS A 324 12.33 4.63 17.73
CA LYS A 324 12.27 4.03 16.38
C LYS A 324 10.85 4.02 15.83
N TYR A 325 9.84 3.69 16.64
CA TYR A 325 8.44 3.72 16.23
C TYR A 325 7.98 5.14 15.87
N THR A 326 8.33 6.13 16.68
CA THR A 326 8.03 7.54 16.40
C THR A 326 8.72 8.01 15.11
N SER A 327 10.00 7.67 14.92
CA SER A 327 10.73 7.96 13.69
C SER A 327 10.07 7.32 12.47
N TYR A 328 9.66 6.06 12.58
CA TYR A 328 8.94 5.35 11.52
C TYR A 328 7.62 6.06 11.14
N ILE A 329 6.82 6.46 12.15
CA ILE A 329 5.57 7.20 11.93
C ILE A 329 5.84 8.49 11.15
N LYS A 330 6.83 9.28 11.56
CA LYS A 330 7.21 10.53 10.89
C LYS A 330 7.69 10.31 9.45
N LYS A 331 8.44 9.23 9.21
CA LYS A 331 9.00 8.92 7.90
C LYS A 331 7.94 8.42 6.90
N TYR A 332 7.04 7.51 7.31
CA TYR A 332 6.22 6.73 6.39
C TYR A 332 4.71 6.93 6.53
N ILE A 333 4.23 7.35 7.69
CA ILE A 333 2.79 7.38 7.99
C ILE A 333 2.24 8.80 7.92
N LYS A 334 2.84 9.72 8.66
CA LYS A 334 2.40 11.13 8.71
C LYS A 334 3.54 12.06 9.11
N THR A 335 3.51 13.30 8.62
CA THR A 335 4.38 14.37 9.14
C THR A 335 3.76 15.03 10.38
N SER A 336 4.52 15.87 11.07
CA SER A 336 3.99 16.70 12.16
C SER A 336 2.91 17.66 11.67
N LYS A 337 3.00 18.12 10.42
CA LYS A 337 2.08 19.09 9.79
C LYS A 337 0.79 18.42 9.26
N SER A 338 0.70 17.09 9.22
CA SER A 338 -0.52 16.41 8.76
C SER A 338 -1.67 16.68 9.72
N SER A 339 -2.79 17.14 9.18
CA SER A 339 -4.03 17.36 9.94
C SER A 339 -4.52 16.05 10.60
N LEU A 340 -5.24 16.17 11.71
CA LEU A 340 -5.89 15.05 12.38
C LEU A 340 -7.23 14.63 11.74
N VAL A 341 -7.64 15.33 10.69
CA VAL A 341 -8.82 14.98 9.90
C VAL A 341 -8.49 13.79 8.99
N LYS A 342 -9.49 12.97 8.66
CA LYS A 342 -9.28 11.79 7.77
C LYS A 342 -8.65 12.18 6.44
N SER A 343 -7.77 11.34 5.92
CA SER A 343 -7.05 11.57 4.66
C SER A 343 -7.96 11.87 3.48
N ASN A 344 -9.11 11.21 3.39
CA ASN A 344 -10.09 11.44 2.32
C ASN A 344 -10.75 12.84 2.39
N ILE A 345 -10.87 13.43 3.55
CA ILE A 345 -11.40 14.79 3.74
C ILE A 345 -10.32 15.82 3.37
N ILE A 346 -9.05 15.56 3.75
CA ILE A 346 -7.93 16.42 3.34
C ILE A 346 -7.84 16.50 1.81
N ILE A 347 -7.89 15.35 1.14
CA ILE A 347 -7.81 15.26 -0.31
C ILE A 347 -8.99 16.00 -0.97
N GLU A 348 -10.20 15.74 -0.51
CA GLU A 348 -11.42 16.35 -1.05
C GLU A 348 -11.40 17.87 -0.88
N ASN A 349 -11.11 18.39 0.31
CA ASN A 349 -11.09 19.83 0.59
C ASN A 349 -10.06 20.55 -0.27
N GLU A 350 -8.85 20.01 -0.40
CA GLU A 350 -7.79 20.67 -1.18
C GLU A 350 -8.03 20.64 -2.69
N ILE A 351 -8.66 19.58 -3.20
CA ILE A 351 -9.05 19.52 -4.62
C ILE A 351 -10.20 20.51 -4.88
N THR A 352 -11.17 20.61 -3.98
CA THR A 352 -12.31 21.54 -4.13
C THR A 352 -11.85 23.00 -4.10
N LYS A 353 -11.01 23.38 -3.12
CA LYS A 353 -10.41 24.72 -3.06
C LYS A 353 -9.62 25.15 -4.28
N TYR A 354 -9.10 24.19 -5.04
CA TYR A 354 -8.32 24.48 -6.24
C TYR A 354 -9.20 24.91 -7.42
N ILE A 355 -10.51 24.68 -7.35
CA ILE A 355 -11.47 25.03 -8.40
C ILE A 355 -12.22 26.32 -8.07
N GLU A 356 -12.49 26.53 -6.80
CA GLU A 356 -12.98 27.80 -6.26
C GLU A 356 -11.91 28.88 -6.37
#